data_8ea38be156cd237700a51279c8953682
#
_entry.id   8ea38be156cd237700a51279c8953682
#
_cell.length_a   1.000
_cell.length_b   1.000
_cell.length_c   1.000
_cell.angle_alpha   90.00
_cell.angle_beta   90.00
_cell.angle_gamma   90.00
#
_symmetry.space_group_name_H-M   'P 1'
#
loop_
_entity.id
_entity.type
_entity.pdbx_description
1 polymer ?
#
loop_
_entity_poly.entity_id
_entity_poly.type
_entity_poly.pdbx_seq_one_letter_code
_entity_poly.pdbx_strand_id
1 'polypeptide(L)'
;MPFGVNTDWQRQALPKPEIVSYPLETTVINSVVVVSDGISEAASGTPYAGRRYMVQGTVLEAKVDGTYKKYDGTGTIAGILFDTVEFADGTSASNEPVAMLRRNVSFNSANIVDFATHQSNLARDLTTCEFL
;
A
#
# COMPACT_ATOMS: atom_id res chain seq x y z
N MET A 1 17.65 -27.65 17.37
CA MET A 1 17.81 -26.73 17.00
C MET A 1 18.22 -25.82 17.92
N PRO A 2 19.05 -25.48 17.59
CA PRO A 2 19.47 -24.62 18.49
C PRO A 2 18.61 -23.54 18.70
N PHE A 3 18.57 -22.81 18.98
CA PHE A 3 18.10 -21.64 19.18
C PHE A 3 16.74 -21.62 19.52
N GLY A 4 16.12 -22.60 19.94
CA GLY A 4 14.80 -22.47 20.40
C GLY A 4 14.16 -21.28 19.78
N VAL A 5 14.02 -21.33 18.63
CA VAL A 5 13.85 -20.23 17.84
C VAL A 5 12.68 -19.41 18.18
N ASN A 6 12.89 -18.16 18.42
CA ASN A 6 11.83 -17.20 18.50
C ASN A 6 11.35 -16.92 17.08
N THR A 7 10.19 -17.44 16.75
CA THR A 7 9.66 -17.33 15.42
C THR A 7 9.33 -15.90 15.02
N ASP A 8 9.05 -15.01 15.99
CA ASP A 8 8.66 -13.65 15.64
C ASP A 8 9.79 -12.86 15.01
N TRP A 9 10.98 -12.93 15.55
CA TRP A 9 12.07 -12.19 14.96
C TRP A 9 12.66 -12.88 13.73
N GLN A 10 12.29 -14.12 13.49
CA GLN A 10 12.68 -14.84 12.28
C GLN A 10 11.67 -14.74 11.15
N ARG A 11 10.53 -14.08 11.37
CA ARG A 11 9.55 -13.89 10.32
C ARG A 11 10.16 -13.06 9.21
N GLN A 12 9.83 -13.44 7.98
CA GLN A 12 10.26 -12.68 6.82
C GLN A 12 9.70 -11.25 6.89
N ALA A 13 10.55 -10.27 6.67
CA ALA A 13 10.10 -8.88 6.57
C ALA A 13 9.16 -8.71 5.39
N LEU A 14 8.16 -7.86 5.53
CA LEU A 14 7.25 -7.54 4.44
C LEU A 14 7.97 -6.75 3.35
N PRO A 15 7.55 -6.90 2.09
CA PRO A 15 8.18 -6.19 0.99
C PRO A 15 7.98 -4.67 1.12
N LYS A 16 9.02 -3.91 0.86
CA LYS A 16 9.01 -2.45 0.86
C LYS A 16 9.71 -1.93 -0.38
N PRO A 17 9.08 -2.04 -1.55
CA PRO A 17 9.70 -1.55 -2.77
C PRO A 17 9.85 -0.04 -2.77
N GLU A 18 10.84 0.45 -3.50
CA GLU A 18 11.02 1.89 -3.64
C GLU A 18 10.04 2.43 -4.67
N ILE A 19 9.04 3.18 -4.23
CA ILE A 19 7.97 3.67 -5.10
C ILE A 19 8.17 5.11 -5.56
N VAL A 20 8.98 5.90 -4.87
CA VAL A 20 9.23 7.30 -5.21
C VAL A 20 10.57 7.43 -5.89
N SER A 21 10.57 7.93 -7.13
CA SER A 21 11.81 8.14 -7.89
C SER A 21 12.60 9.30 -7.31
N TYR A 22 11.92 10.41 -7.06
CA TYR A 22 12.47 11.51 -6.27
C TYR A 22 11.32 12.35 -5.72
N PRO A 23 11.41 12.79 -4.46
CA PRO A 23 10.39 13.64 -3.88
C PRO A 23 10.53 15.08 -4.37
N LEU A 24 9.41 15.78 -4.48
CA LEU A 24 9.37 17.20 -4.77
C LEU A 24 9.10 17.96 -3.47
N GLU A 25 9.54 19.20 -3.38
CA GLU A 25 9.32 20.02 -2.18
C GLU A 25 7.83 20.21 -1.87
N THR A 26 6.99 20.17 -2.91
CA THR A 26 5.56 20.35 -2.78
C THR A 26 4.77 19.04 -2.70
N THR A 27 5.45 17.92 -2.47
CA THR A 27 4.79 16.61 -2.31
C THR A 27 3.79 16.68 -1.16
N VAL A 28 2.55 16.24 -1.43
CA VAL A 28 1.50 16.20 -0.41
C VAL A 28 1.36 14.78 0.10
N ILE A 29 1.53 14.63 1.41
CA ILE A 29 1.42 13.36 2.12
C ILE A 29 0.28 13.49 3.14
N ASN A 30 -0.65 12.53 3.10
CA ASN A 30 -1.74 12.49 4.06
C ASN A 30 -1.54 11.32 5.02
N SER A 31 -1.90 11.52 6.29
CA SER A 31 -2.00 10.41 7.25
C SER A 31 -3.40 9.82 7.14
N VAL A 32 -3.49 8.55 6.81
CA VAL A 32 -4.77 7.88 6.56
C VAL A 32 -4.85 6.54 7.28
N VAL A 33 -6.05 6.09 7.58
CA VAL A 33 -6.30 4.74 8.09
C VAL A 33 -6.77 3.90 6.91
N VAL A 34 -6.09 2.78 6.68
CA VAL A 34 -6.45 1.85 5.61
C VAL A 34 -7.17 0.64 6.18
N VAL A 35 -8.06 0.08 5.40
CA VAL A 35 -8.81 -1.13 5.78
C VAL A 35 -8.41 -2.28 4.85
N SER A 36 -8.67 -3.49 5.33
CA SER A 36 -8.25 -4.71 4.63
C SER A 36 -9.21 -5.15 3.52
N ASP A 37 -10.19 -4.33 3.17
CA ASP A 37 -11.12 -4.66 2.08
C ASP A 37 -10.35 -4.97 0.80
N GLY A 38 -10.63 -6.11 0.21
CA GLY A 38 -9.95 -6.53 -1.02
C GLY A 38 -8.57 -7.14 -0.81
N ILE A 39 -8.12 -7.28 0.44
CA ILE A 39 -6.82 -7.85 0.76
C ILE A 39 -7.01 -9.27 1.31
N SER A 40 -6.37 -10.24 0.67
CA SER A 40 -6.39 -11.64 1.09
C SER A 40 -5.15 -11.97 1.91
N GLU A 41 -5.25 -13.02 2.72
CA GLU A 41 -4.08 -13.57 3.40
C GLU A 41 -3.07 -14.05 2.36
N ALA A 42 -1.79 -13.92 2.68
CA ALA A 42 -0.74 -14.42 1.81
C ALA A 42 -0.84 -15.95 1.68
N ALA A 43 -0.58 -16.42 0.48
CA ALA A 43 -0.76 -17.86 0.17
C ALA A 43 0.17 -18.75 0.99
N SER A 44 -0.28 -19.95 1.31
CA SER A 44 0.57 -20.95 1.95
C SER A 44 1.72 -21.29 1.01
N GLY A 45 2.88 -21.59 1.59
CA GLY A 45 4.08 -21.86 0.81
C GLY A 45 4.92 -20.62 0.53
N THR A 46 4.44 -19.43 0.88
CA THR A 46 5.22 -18.19 0.79
C THR A 46 5.78 -17.83 2.16
N PRO A 47 6.83 -16.99 2.22
CA PRO A 47 7.37 -16.56 3.51
C PRO A 47 6.37 -15.77 4.37
N TYR A 48 5.31 -15.26 3.74
CA TYR A 48 4.32 -14.41 4.41
C TYR A 48 3.01 -15.14 4.69
N ALA A 49 2.99 -16.46 4.54
CA ALA A 49 1.76 -17.25 4.64
C ALA A 49 0.95 -16.95 5.91
N GLY A 50 -0.34 -16.79 5.75
CA GLY A 50 -1.25 -16.49 6.85
C GLY A 50 -1.26 -15.04 7.29
N ARG A 51 -0.36 -14.21 6.76
CA ARG A 51 -0.31 -12.79 7.07
C ARG A 51 -1.15 -12.01 6.04
N ARG A 52 -1.84 -11.00 6.53
CA ARG A 52 -2.61 -10.10 5.65
C ARG A 52 -1.93 -8.74 5.67
N TYR A 53 -1.49 -8.29 4.51
CA TYR A 53 -0.77 -7.01 4.42
C TYR A 53 -1.08 -6.30 3.10
N MET A 54 -0.92 -4.99 3.13
CA MET A 54 -1.05 -4.15 1.94
C MET A 54 0.33 -3.58 1.66
N VAL A 55 0.88 -3.89 0.50
CA VAL A 55 2.25 -3.52 0.17
C VAL A 55 2.35 -2.05 -0.23
N GLN A 56 3.46 -1.43 0.10
CA GLN A 56 3.81 -0.09 -0.37
C GLN A 56 3.64 -0.03 -1.89
N GLY A 57 3.03 1.02 -2.40
CA GLY A 57 2.73 1.15 -3.82
C GLY A 57 1.31 0.75 -4.21
N THR A 58 0.50 0.29 -3.24
CA THR A 58 -0.91 -0.03 -3.51
C THR A 58 -1.69 1.23 -3.80
N VAL A 59 -2.50 1.19 -4.85
CA VAL A 59 -3.39 2.30 -5.23
C VAL A 59 -4.59 2.29 -4.30
N LEU A 60 -4.93 3.45 -3.75
CA LEU A 60 -5.98 3.58 -2.73
C LEU A 60 -7.15 4.42 -3.21
N GLU A 61 -8.34 4.10 -2.71
CA GLU A 61 -9.54 4.93 -2.87
C GLU A 61 -10.16 5.22 -1.50
N ALA A 62 -10.86 6.34 -1.41
CA ALA A 62 -11.52 6.74 -0.18
C ALA A 62 -12.84 6.00 -0.01
N LYS A 63 -13.16 5.65 1.24
CA LYS A 63 -14.48 5.14 1.61
C LYS A 63 -15.28 6.27 2.24
N VAL A 64 -16.61 6.10 2.27
CA VAL A 64 -17.51 7.13 2.80
C VAL A 64 -17.30 7.40 4.28
N ASP A 65 -16.73 6.44 5.03
CA ASP A 65 -16.49 6.58 6.46
C ASP A 65 -15.15 7.28 6.79
N GLY A 66 -14.42 7.73 5.77
CA GLY A 66 -13.14 8.41 5.97
C GLY A 66 -11.92 7.50 5.99
N THR A 67 -12.11 6.20 5.89
CA THR A 67 -10.99 5.25 5.72
C THR A 67 -10.69 5.03 4.25
N TYR A 68 -9.60 4.33 3.96
CA TYR A 68 -9.15 4.09 2.60
C TYR A 68 -8.97 2.60 2.37
N LYS A 69 -9.24 2.16 1.17
CA LYS A 69 -9.08 0.75 0.79
C LYS A 69 -8.32 0.63 -0.51
N LYS A 70 -7.90 -0.59 -0.83
CA LYS A 70 -7.30 -0.88 -2.13
C LYS A 70 -8.28 -0.54 -3.24
N TYR A 71 -7.80 0.18 -4.24
CA TYR A 71 -8.61 0.56 -5.39
C TYR A 71 -9.09 -0.68 -6.15
N ASP A 72 -10.38 -0.77 -6.42
CA ASP A 72 -10.98 -1.93 -7.09
C ASP A 72 -11.18 -1.73 -8.60
N GLY A 73 -10.81 -0.59 -9.12
CA GLY A 73 -10.93 -0.29 -10.55
C GLY A 73 -12.13 0.54 -10.94
N THR A 74 -13.04 0.83 -10.02
CA THR A 74 -14.31 1.49 -10.36
C THR A 74 -14.50 2.89 -9.80
N GLY A 75 -13.82 3.24 -8.72
CA GLY A 75 -14.01 4.55 -8.10
C GLY A 75 -12.98 5.58 -8.57
N THR A 76 -12.74 6.55 -7.71
CA THR A 76 -11.73 7.58 -7.92
C THR A 76 -10.52 7.26 -7.07
N ILE A 77 -9.33 7.28 -7.66
CA ILE A 77 -8.10 7.03 -6.94
C ILE A 77 -7.79 8.23 -6.05
N ALA A 78 -7.52 7.96 -4.76
CA ALA A 78 -7.20 9.00 -3.79
C ALA A 78 -5.68 9.23 -3.66
N GLY A 79 -4.89 8.19 -3.83
CA GLY A 79 -3.43 8.28 -3.71
C GLY A 79 -2.78 6.91 -3.72
N ILE A 80 -1.49 6.89 -3.36
CA ILE A 80 -0.65 5.70 -3.35
C ILE A 80 -0.13 5.48 -1.94
N LEU A 81 -0.24 4.26 -1.44
CA LEU A 81 0.23 3.89 -0.12
C LEU A 81 1.76 4.00 -0.05
N PHE A 82 2.27 4.75 0.93
CA PHE A 82 3.71 4.96 1.08
C PHE A 82 4.39 3.90 1.94
N ASP A 83 3.68 3.33 2.89
CA ASP A 83 4.25 2.34 3.81
C ASP A 83 3.52 1.01 3.69
N THR A 84 4.26 -0.10 3.66
CA THR A 84 3.64 -1.42 3.77
C THR A 84 3.01 -1.54 5.16
N VAL A 85 1.76 -1.98 5.20
CA VAL A 85 1.02 -2.14 6.45
C VAL A 85 0.54 -3.58 6.57
N GLU A 86 0.71 -4.13 7.77
CA GLU A 86 0.19 -5.46 8.10
C GLU A 86 -1.04 -5.30 8.99
N PHE A 87 -2.11 -6.04 8.67
CA PHE A 87 -3.33 -6.05 9.48
C PHE A 87 -3.20 -7.13 10.52
N ALA A 88 -3.38 -6.76 11.78
CA ALA A 88 -3.33 -7.73 12.87
C ALA A 88 -4.50 -8.73 12.75
N ASP A 89 -4.33 -9.90 13.31
CA ASP A 89 -5.37 -10.92 13.30
C ASP A 89 -6.69 -10.39 13.85
N GLY A 90 -7.76 -10.64 13.12
CA GLY A 90 -9.10 -10.25 13.54
C GLY A 90 -9.41 -8.77 13.39
N THR A 91 -8.50 -7.97 12.86
CA THR A 91 -8.77 -6.55 12.60
C THR A 91 -8.99 -6.31 11.12
N SER A 92 -9.83 -5.31 10.83
CA SER A 92 -10.10 -4.91 9.46
C SER A 92 -9.42 -3.59 9.09
N ALA A 93 -8.82 -2.89 10.05
CA ALA A 93 -8.20 -1.60 9.82
C ALA A 93 -6.77 -1.58 10.36
N SER A 94 -5.96 -0.68 9.84
CA SER A 94 -4.61 -0.46 10.37
C SER A 94 -4.69 0.06 11.81
N ASN A 95 -3.76 -0.39 12.66
CA ASN A 95 -3.73 0.03 14.06
C ASN A 95 -3.38 1.50 14.22
N GLU A 96 -2.59 2.02 13.27
CA GLU A 96 -2.15 3.40 13.28
C GLU A 96 -2.29 3.99 11.88
N PRO A 97 -2.39 5.32 11.76
CA PRO A 97 -2.39 5.95 10.43
C PRO A 97 -1.11 5.64 9.67
N VAL A 98 -1.24 5.50 8.37
CA VAL A 98 -0.12 5.30 7.45
C VAL A 98 -0.07 6.45 6.45
N ALA A 99 1.06 6.64 5.80
CA ALA A 99 1.22 7.71 4.85
C ALA A 99 0.66 7.34 3.47
N MET A 100 -0.07 8.27 2.88
CA MET A 100 -0.55 8.17 1.50
C MET A 100 0.00 9.36 0.71
N LEU A 101 0.63 9.09 -0.42
CA LEU A 101 1.15 10.13 -1.33
C LEU A 101 0.06 10.50 -2.32
N ARG A 102 -0.18 11.78 -2.49
CA ARG A 102 -1.35 12.24 -3.24
C ARG A 102 -1.05 13.22 -4.35
N ARG A 103 -0.09 14.10 -4.19
CA ARG A 103 0.19 15.17 -5.15
C ARG A 103 1.68 15.44 -5.27
N ASN A 104 2.07 15.86 -6.47
CA ASN A 104 3.42 16.38 -6.73
C ASN A 104 4.50 15.35 -6.40
N VAL A 105 4.32 14.14 -6.90
CA VAL A 105 5.25 13.03 -6.67
C VAL A 105 5.65 12.43 -8.01
N SER A 106 6.92 12.11 -8.16
CA SER A 106 7.39 11.28 -9.27
C SER A 106 7.52 9.85 -8.76
N PHE A 107 6.64 8.99 -9.25
CA PHE A 107 6.60 7.58 -8.83
C PHE A 107 7.44 6.71 -9.75
N ASN A 108 8.00 5.66 -9.18
CA ASN A 108 8.59 4.57 -9.93
C ASN A 108 7.47 3.61 -10.32
N SER A 109 7.01 3.69 -11.56
CA SER A 109 5.84 2.93 -12.02
C SER A 109 6.01 1.42 -11.89
N ALA A 110 7.23 0.92 -11.98
CA ALA A 110 7.48 -0.51 -11.85
C ALA A 110 7.11 -1.06 -10.48
N ASN A 111 7.07 -0.22 -9.46
CA ASN A 111 6.76 -0.61 -8.09
C ASN A 111 5.35 -0.18 -7.64
N ILE A 112 4.54 0.36 -8.54
CA ILE A 112 3.12 0.61 -8.27
C ILE A 112 2.35 -0.67 -8.56
N VAL A 113 1.58 -1.14 -7.60
CA VAL A 113 0.83 -2.39 -7.71
C VAL A 113 -0.21 -2.28 -8.83
N ASP A 114 -0.19 -3.23 -9.75
CA ASP A 114 -1.12 -3.29 -10.89
C ASP A 114 -1.09 -2.02 -11.76
N PHE A 115 0.07 -1.42 -11.92
CA PHE A 115 0.21 -0.15 -12.63
C PHE A 115 -0.40 -0.21 -14.04
N ALA A 116 -0.10 -1.25 -14.80
CA ALA A 116 -0.59 -1.35 -16.18
C ALA A 116 -2.12 -1.38 -16.25
N THR A 117 -2.77 -2.01 -15.27
CA THR A 117 -4.21 -2.08 -15.18
C THR A 117 -4.83 -0.72 -14.82
N HIS A 118 -4.16 0.04 -13.95
CA HIS A 118 -4.70 1.29 -13.42
C HIS A 118 -4.14 2.54 -14.09
N GLN A 119 -3.27 2.41 -15.07
CA GLN A 119 -2.52 3.53 -15.65
C GLN A 119 -3.42 4.68 -16.11
N SER A 120 -4.49 4.38 -16.83
CA SER A 120 -5.41 5.41 -17.32
C SER A 120 -6.11 6.14 -16.19
N ASN A 121 -6.53 5.41 -15.16
CA ASN A 121 -7.23 5.99 -14.02
C ASN A 121 -6.28 6.79 -13.13
N LEU A 122 -5.02 6.36 -13.02
CA LEU A 122 -3.99 7.11 -12.31
C LEU A 122 -3.74 8.46 -13.00
N ALA A 123 -3.63 8.47 -14.31
CA ALA A 123 -3.45 9.71 -15.07
C ALA A 123 -4.66 10.64 -14.94
N ARG A 124 -5.86 10.06 -14.88
CA ARG A 124 -7.08 10.83 -14.71
C ARG A 124 -7.18 11.48 -13.34
N ASP A 125 -6.82 10.73 -12.27
CA ASP A 125 -7.14 11.13 -10.90
C ASP A 125 -5.95 11.77 -10.17
N LEU A 126 -4.72 11.39 -10.48
CA LEU A 126 -3.51 11.94 -9.86
C LEU A 126 -2.77 12.82 -10.87
N THR A 127 -3.41 13.93 -11.27
CA THR A 127 -2.97 14.77 -12.37
C THR A 127 -1.67 15.51 -12.12
N THR A 128 -1.27 15.69 -10.86
CA THR A 128 -0.02 16.37 -10.51
C THR A 128 1.15 15.41 -10.27
N CYS A 129 0.94 14.12 -10.51
CA CYS A 129 1.96 13.10 -10.31
C CYS A 129 2.52 12.62 -11.65
N GLU A 130 3.78 12.17 -11.61
CA GLU A 130 4.43 11.53 -12.75
C GLU A 130 4.65 10.06 -12.44
N PHE A 131 4.59 9.25 -13.48
CA PHE A 131 4.85 7.80 -13.36
C PHE A 131 5.96 7.46 -14.33
N LEU A 132 7.15 7.32 -13.80
CA LEU A 132 8.37 7.10 -14.57
C LEU A 132 8.64 5.62 -14.85
#